data_af9d3647293e0912fbc7830ed5366241
#
_entry.id   af9d3647293e0912fbc7830ed5366241
#
_cell.length_a   1.000
_cell.length_b   1.000
_cell.length_c   1.000
_cell.angle_alpha   90.00
_cell.angle_beta   90.00
_cell.angle_gamma   90.00
#
_symmetry.space_group_name_H-M   'P 1'
#
loop_
_entity.id
_entity.type
_entity.pdbx_description
1 polymer ?
#
loop_
_entity_poly.entity_id
_entity_poly.type
_entity_poly.pdbx_seq_one_letter_code
_entity_poly.pdbx_strand_id
1 'polypeptide(L)'
;MKHILLTVILFFATESFACSGILDSSLRVLDSDDEQSLCKFTGNVVLVVNVASKCGYTPQYAGLQRLYSKYKEDGLVIIGIPSRDFFQEYSEESKVAEFCSTEYGVDFPMFATAKVSGKKAHPLYKKLIAASGKEPNWNFNKYLIDRDGQVQHYKSSVTPESERLVTAIQAVL
;
A
#
# COMPACT_ATOMS: atom_id res chain seq x y z
N MET A 1 -23.79 13.95 61.51
CA MET A 1 -24.23 13.48 60.16
C MET A 1 -23.02 13.54 59.25
N LYS A 2 -22.46 12.38 58.88
CA LYS A 2 -21.28 12.30 57.97
C LYS A 2 -21.75 12.09 56.53
N HIS A 3 -21.52 13.08 55.65
CA HIS A 3 -21.79 12.96 54.22
C HIS A 3 -20.66 12.18 53.56
N ILE A 4 -20.95 10.98 53.06
CA ILE A 4 -20.03 10.18 52.24
C ILE A 4 -20.20 10.66 50.80
N LEU A 5 -19.18 11.32 50.26
CA LEU A 5 -19.12 11.69 48.85
C LEU A 5 -18.70 10.43 48.05
N LEU A 6 -19.61 9.90 47.25
CA LEU A 6 -19.35 8.77 46.35
C LEU A 6 -18.76 9.31 45.06
N THR A 7 -17.44 9.16 44.89
CA THR A 7 -16.75 9.56 43.64
C THR A 7 -16.96 8.45 42.61
N VAL A 8 -17.74 8.73 41.59
CA VAL A 8 -17.94 7.83 40.43
C VAL A 8 -16.73 8.04 39.47
N ILE A 9 -15.85 7.06 39.38
CA ILE A 9 -14.77 7.04 38.39
C ILE A 9 -15.32 6.44 37.08
N LEU A 10 -15.55 7.30 36.07
CA LEU A 10 -15.85 6.84 34.72
C LEU A 10 -14.56 6.28 34.08
N PHE A 11 -14.52 4.97 33.93
CA PHE A 11 -13.53 4.33 33.07
C PHE A 11 -13.96 4.53 31.60
N PHE A 12 -13.31 5.43 30.88
CA PHE A 12 -13.37 5.46 29.43
C PHE A 12 -12.55 4.26 28.91
N ALA A 13 -13.24 3.20 28.52
CA ALA A 13 -12.65 2.14 27.74
C ALA A 13 -12.28 2.73 26.37
N THR A 14 -10.98 2.91 26.10
CA THR A 14 -10.48 3.17 24.74
C THR A 14 -10.66 1.90 23.96
N GLU A 15 -11.73 1.82 23.16
CA GLU A 15 -11.88 0.77 22.17
C GLU A 15 -10.73 0.92 21.18
N SER A 16 -9.73 0.07 21.32
CA SER A 16 -8.73 -0.14 20.28
C SER A 16 -9.45 -0.82 19.11
N PHE A 17 -9.83 -0.04 18.11
CA PHE A 17 -10.35 -0.60 16.87
C PHE A 17 -9.24 -1.45 16.25
N ALA A 18 -9.34 -2.75 16.45
CA ALA A 18 -8.48 -3.70 15.77
C ALA A 18 -8.78 -3.56 14.27
N CYS A 19 -7.77 -3.14 13.51
CA CYS A 19 -7.85 -3.13 12.06
C CYS A 19 -8.10 -4.56 11.58
N SER A 20 -9.03 -4.73 10.67
CA SER A 20 -9.38 -6.02 10.08
C SER A 20 -9.33 -5.94 8.55
N GLY A 21 -9.31 -7.11 7.90
CA GLY A 21 -9.35 -7.18 6.43
C GLY A 21 -7.97 -7.09 5.78
N ILE A 22 -7.93 -6.44 4.60
CA ILE A 22 -6.74 -6.42 3.73
C ILE A 22 -5.56 -5.72 4.41
N LEU A 23 -5.81 -4.56 5.02
CA LEU A 23 -4.78 -3.70 5.62
C LEU A 23 -4.31 -4.16 7.01
N ASP A 24 -4.89 -5.21 7.58
CA ASP A 24 -4.39 -5.85 8.79
C ASP A 24 -3.09 -6.61 8.50
N SER A 25 -2.04 -5.87 8.25
CA SER A 25 -0.69 -6.33 7.93
C SER A 25 0.32 -5.25 8.30
N SER A 26 1.56 -5.66 8.57
CA SER A 26 2.68 -4.75 8.76
C SER A 26 3.72 -4.97 7.68
N LEU A 27 4.44 -3.92 7.33
CA LEU A 27 5.56 -3.95 6.40
C LEU A 27 6.68 -3.07 6.97
N ARG A 28 7.91 -3.51 6.79
CA ARG A 28 9.08 -2.69 7.09
C ARG A 28 9.19 -1.57 6.03
N VAL A 29 9.50 -0.37 6.46
CA VAL A 29 9.75 0.77 5.57
C VAL A 29 11.01 0.50 4.74
N LEU A 30 11.02 0.93 3.48
CA LEU A 30 12.15 0.75 2.58
C LEU A 30 13.41 1.39 3.18
N ASP A 31 14.52 0.63 3.17
CA ASP A 31 15.83 1.06 3.67
C ASP A 31 15.82 1.59 5.13
N SER A 32 14.96 1.01 5.98
CA SER A 32 14.81 1.32 7.40
C SER A 32 14.53 0.05 8.20
N ASP A 33 14.76 0.08 9.50
CA ASP A 33 14.35 -0.97 10.42
C ASP A 33 12.93 -0.77 10.99
N ASP A 34 12.26 0.31 10.61
CA ASP A 34 10.95 0.66 11.11
C ASP A 34 9.85 -0.23 10.50
N GLU A 35 9.14 -0.95 11.36
CA GLU A 35 7.93 -1.69 11.01
C GLU A 35 6.72 -0.74 11.06
N GLN A 36 5.90 -0.78 10.02
CA GLN A 36 4.73 0.07 9.91
C GLN A 36 3.46 -0.76 9.68
N SER A 37 2.49 -0.60 10.58
CA SER A 37 1.16 -1.15 10.40
C SER A 37 0.42 -0.42 9.28
N LEU A 38 -0.13 -1.19 8.33
CA LEU A 38 -0.94 -0.65 7.25
C LEU A 38 -2.34 -0.22 7.71
N CYS A 39 -2.72 -0.57 8.95
CA CYS A 39 -3.97 -0.12 9.57
C CYS A 39 -4.10 1.40 9.61
N LYS A 40 -2.98 2.12 9.62
CA LYS A 40 -2.98 3.59 9.54
C LYS A 40 -3.63 4.16 8.27
N PHE A 41 -3.78 3.33 7.25
CA PHE A 41 -4.41 3.69 5.98
C PHE A 41 -5.89 3.28 5.90
N THR A 42 -6.45 2.73 6.97
CA THR A 42 -7.88 2.40 7.04
C THR A 42 -8.72 3.65 6.80
N GLY A 43 -9.78 3.51 5.99
CA GLY A 43 -10.65 4.62 5.59
C GLY A 43 -10.14 5.43 4.40
N ASN A 44 -8.91 5.16 3.91
CA ASN A 44 -8.40 5.72 2.67
C ASN A 44 -8.67 4.77 1.49
N VAL A 45 -8.59 5.31 0.28
CA VAL A 45 -8.45 4.53 -0.95
C VAL A 45 -6.97 4.18 -1.12
N VAL A 46 -6.64 2.88 -1.20
CA VAL A 46 -5.25 2.44 -1.23
C VAL A 46 -4.92 1.73 -2.55
N LEU A 47 -3.89 2.22 -3.24
CA LEU A 47 -3.34 1.57 -4.43
C LEU A 47 -2.03 0.87 -4.09
N VAL A 48 -2.06 -0.46 -3.97
CA VAL A 48 -0.85 -1.27 -3.74
C VAL A 48 -0.24 -1.67 -5.07
N VAL A 49 1.06 -1.41 -5.25
CA VAL A 49 1.78 -1.70 -6.49
C VAL A 49 3.07 -2.47 -6.19
N ASN A 50 3.27 -3.62 -6.83
CA ASN A 50 4.55 -4.29 -6.81
C ASN A 50 5.47 -3.66 -7.87
N VAL A 51 6.55 -3.07 -7.44
CA VAL A 51 7.43 -2.25 -8.27
C VAL A 51 8.79 -2.91 -8.52
N ALA A 52 9.53 -2.39 -9.49
CA ALA A 52 10.91 -2.81 -9.77
C ALA A 52 11.67 -1.72 -10.52
N SER A 53 12.98 -1.59 -10.24
CA SER A 53 13.85 -0.53 -10.77
C SER A 53 14.37 -0.82 -12.19
N LYS A 54 14.36 -2.08 -12.65
CA LYS A 54 14.97 -2.52 -13.93
C LYS A 54 13.97 -3.15 -14.90
N CYS A 55 12.71 -2.74 -14.81
CA CYS A 55 11.61 -3.28 -15.59
C CYS A 55 11.26 -2.36 -16.78
N GLY A 56 10.77 -2.92 -17.88
CA GLY A 56 10.23 -2.11 -18.98
C GLY A 56 9.05 -1.21 -18.54
N TYR A 57 8.40 -1.52 -17.41
CA TYR A 57 7.33 -0.72 -16.83
C TYR A 57 7.81 0.29 -15.77
N THR A 58 9.11 0.36 -15.46
CA THR A 58 9.67 1.29 -14.48
C THR A 58 9.27 2.77 -14.72
N PRO A 59 9.11 3.26 -15.96
CA PRO A 59 8.61 4.62 -16.20
C PRO A 59 7.23 4.91 -15.60
N GLN A 60 6.47 3.89 -15.19
CA GLN A 60 5.21 4.10 -14.49
C GLN A 60 5.35 4.74 -13.10
N TYR A 61 6.55 4.74 -12.50
CA TYR A 61 6.80 5.48 -11.26
C TYR A 61 6.41 6.95 -11.40
N ALA A 62 6.77 7.59 -12.51
CA ALA A 62 6.41 8.99 -12.77
C ALA A 62 4.89 9.22 -12.76
N GLY A 63 4.14 8.31 -13.40
CA GLY A 63 2.67 8.37 -13.42
C GLY A 63 2.06 8.09 -12.03
N LEU A 64 2.63 7.14 -11.26
CA LEU A 64 2.20 6.88 -9.88
C LEU A 64 2.43 8.11 -9.00
N GLN A 65 3.58 8.77 -9.13
CA GLN A 65 3.88 9.98 -8.37
C GLN A 65 2.92 11.12 -8.72
N ARG A 66 2.62 11.35 -10.01
CA ARG A 66 1.64 12.37 -10.40
C ARG A 66 0.24 12.05 -9.87
N LEU A 67 -0.17 10.79 -9.95
CA LEU A 67 -1.45 10.32 -9.42
C LEU A 67 -1.54 10.54 -7.90
N TYR A 68 -0.49 10.19 -7.16
CA TYR A 68 -0.40 10.42 -5.73
C TYR A 68 -0.48 11.90 -5.39
N SER A 69 0.36 12.74 -6.03
CA SER A 69 0.37 14.19 -5.80
C SER A 69 -0.99 14.84 -6.07
N LYS A 70 -1.75 14.30 -7.04
CA LYS A 70 -3.06 14.84 -7.41
C LYS A 70 -4.16 14.49 -6.41
N TYR A 71 -4.14 13.27 -5.86
CA TYR A 71 -5.28 12.75 -5.10
C TYR A 71 -4.98 12.43 -3.62
N LYS A 72 -3.77 12.65 -3.13
CA LYS A 72 -3.43 12.36 -1.73
C LYS A 72 -4.28 13.14 -0.73
N GLU A 73 -4.60 14.39 -1.03
CA GLU A 73 -5.45 15.22 -0.18
C GLU A 73 -6.93 14.79 -0.22
N ASP A 74 -7.35 14.09 -1.28
CA ASP A 74 -8.67 13.49 -1.43
C ASP A 74 -8.77 12.11 -0.74
N GLY A 75 -7.64 11.59 -0.21
CA GLY A 75 -7.57 10.35 0.53
C GLY A 75 -7.02 9.16 -0.27
N LEU A 76 -6.31 9.39 -1.40
CA LEU A 76 -5.56 8.34 -2.08
C LEU A 76 -4.23 8.11 -1.38
N VAL A 77 -3.96 6.86 -1.02
CA VAL A 77 -2.64 6.39 -0.61
C VAL A 77 -2.09 5.45 -1.68
N ILE A 78 -0.85 5.66 -2.10
CA ILE A 78 -0.12 4.70 -2.94
C ILE A 78 0.91 3.99 -2.08
N ILE A 79 0.99 2.67 -2.19
CA ILE A 79 1.96 1.82 -1.50
C ILE A 79 2.81 1.12 -2.56
N GLY A 80 4.11 1.44 -2.62
CA GLY A 80 5.07 0.76 -3.47
C GLY A 80 5.81 -0.34 -2.69
N ILE A 81 5.82 -1.56 -3.24
CA ILE A 81 6.52 -2.70 -2.66
C ILE A 81 7.47 -3.27 -3.72
N PRO A 82 8.79 -3.01 -3.62
CA PRO A 82 9.78 -3.60 -4.50
C PRO A 82 9.75 -5.12 -4.41
N SER A 83 9.89 -5.80 -5.56
CA SER A 83 9.94 -7.25 -5.58
C SER A 83 11.01 -7.81 -6.51
N ARG A 84 11.70 -8.85 -6.03
CA ARG A 84 12.66 -9.61 -6.83
C ARG A 84 12.08 -10.88 -7.44
N ASP A 85 10.78 -11.11 -7.32
CA ASP A 85 10.12 -12.31 -7.85
C ASP A 85 10.24 -12.42 -9.38
N PHE A 86 10.40 -11.29 -10.05
CA PHE A 86 10.53 -11.20 -11.51
C PHE A 86 11.94 -10.78 -11.96
N PHE A 87 12.94 -10.89 -11.08
CA PHE A 87 14.39 -10.70 -11.36
C PHE A 87 14.78 -9.32 -11.91
N GLN A 88 13.98 -8.27 -11.65
CA GLN A 88 14.18 -6.93 -12.18
C GLN A 88 14.32 -5.85 -11.09
N GLU A 89 14.69 -6.24 -9.87
CA GLU A 89 14.95 -5.29 -8.80
C GLU A 89 16.39 -5.39 -8.30
N TYR A 90 16.91 -4.30 -7.71
CA TYR A 90 18.21 -4.30 -7.03
C TYR A 90 18.20 -5.23 -5.82
N SER A 91 19.39 -5.77 -5.49
CA SER A 91 19.57 -6.60 -4.27
C SER A 91 19.58 -5.76 -3.00
N GLU A 92 20.09 -4.53 -3.08
CA GLU A 92 20.29 -3.61 -1.96
C GLU A 92 19.15 -2.60 -1.93
N GLU A 93 18.46 -2.51 -0.78
CA GLU A 93 17.32 -1.60 -0.61
C GLU A 93 17.73 -0.14 -0.66
N SER A 94 18.93 0.21 -0.19
CA SER A 94 19.47 1.57 -0.31
C SER A 94 19.55 2.04 -1.77
N LYS A 95 19.92 1.14 -2.70
CA LYS A 95 19.90 1.45 -4.14
C LYS A 95 18.49 1.61 -4.70
N VAL A 96 17.52 0.84 -4.18
CA VAL A 96 16.12 1.02 -4.55
C VAL A 96 15.60 2.36 -4.07
N ALA A 97 15.86 2.72 -2.81
CA ALA A 97 15.44 3.98 -2.21
C ALA A 97 16.05 5.18 -2.95
N GLU A 98 17.36 5.16 -3.18
CA GLU A 98 18.07 6.18 -3.96
C GLU A 98 17.47 6.33 -5.37
N PHE A 99 17.31 5.21 -6.08
CA PHE A 99 16.73 5.21 -7.44
C PHE A 99 15.33 5.81 -7.48
N CYS A 100 14.43 5.40 -6.57
CA CYS A 100 13.07 5.91 -6.53
C CYS A 100 13.02 7.41 -6.23
N SER A 101 13.85 7.91 -5.31
CA SER A 101 13.89 9.31 -4.92
C SER A 101 14.55 10.19 -5.98
N THR A 102 15.69 9.77 -6.55
CA THR A 102 16.48 10.62 -7.47
C THR A 102 15.93 10.62 -8.89
N GLU A 103 15.50 9.45 -9.41
CA GLU A 103 15.07 9.34 -10.81
C GLU A 103 13.59 9.71 -10.99
N TYR A 104 12.75 9.48 -9.97
CA TYR A 104 11.30 9.67 -10.09
C TYR A 104 10.69 10.60 -9.05
N GLY A 105 11.47 11.08 -8.07
CA GLY A 105 10.97 11.93 -7.00
C GLY A 105 9.84 11.28 -6.20
N VAL A 106 9.91 9.96 -5.98
CA VAL A 106 8.86 9.21 -5.29
C VAL A 106 8.69 9.72 -3.86
N ASP A 107 7.46 10.16 -3.53
CA ASP A 107 7.04 10.71 -2.25
C ASP A 107 5.93 9.87 -1.59
N PHE A 108 5.36 8.91 -2.32
CA PHE A 108 4.40 7.99 -1.74
C PHE A 108 5.10 6.90 -0.91
N PRO A 109 4.40 6.27 0.07
CA PRO A 109 4.93 5.22 0.93
C PRO A 109 5.59 4.08 0.17
N MET A 110 6.87 3.85 0.44
CA MET A 110 7.66 2.74 -0.08
C MET A 110 8.04 1.79 1.06
N PHE A 111 7.87 0.49 0.83
CA PHE A 111 8.18 -0.54 1.81
C PHE A 111 9.32 -1.44 1.35
N ALA A 112 9.85 -2.22 2.27
CA ALA A 112 10.95 -3.14 2.03
C ALA A 112 10.61 -4.16 0.93
N THR A 113 11.65 -4.67 0.28
CA THR A 113 11.52 -5.72 -0.73
C THR A 113 10.79 -6.94 -0.18
N ALA A 114 9.73 -7.36 -0.86
CA ALA A 114 8.93 -8.49 -0.43
C ALA A 114 8.64 -9.48 -1.55
N LYS A 115 8.28 -10.71 -1.15
CA LYS A 115 7.67 -11.69 -2.04
C LYS A 115 6.21 -11.32 -2.30
N VAL A 116 5.84 -11.21 -3.57
CA VAL A 116 4.50 -10.80 -3.99
C VAL A 116 3.69 -11.93 -4.63
N SER A 117 4.36 -13.05 -4.90
CA SER A 117 3.76 -14.22 -5.58
C SER A 117 4.15 -15.54 -4.93
N GLY A 118 3.40 -16.60 -5.24
CA GLY A 118 3.63 -17.96 -4.79
C GLY A 118 3.35 -18.19 -3.31
N LYS A 119 3.67 -19.39 -2.83
CA LYS A 119 3.39 -19.83 -1.45
C LYS A 119 4.05 -18.95 -0.38
N LYS A 120 5.17 -18.27 -0.72
CA LYS A 120 5.95 -17.40 0.18
C LYS A 120 5.56 -15.94 0.05
N ALA A 121 4.50 -15.61 -0.68
CA ALA A 121 4.02 -14.23 -0.78
C ALA A 121 3.76 -13.64 0.61
N HIS A 122 4.07 -12.35 0.77
CA HIS A 122 3.81 -11.59 1.99
C HIS A 122 2.32 -11.68 2.38
N PRO A 123 1.95 -11.68 3.67
CA PRO A 123 0.56 -11.77 4.10
C PRO A 123 -0.39 -10.78 3.41
N LEU A 124 0.04 -9.53 3.19
CA LEU A 124 -0.71 -8.55 2.41
C LEU A 124 -1.07 -9.08 1.01
N TYR A 125 -0.08 -9.60 0.26
CA TYR A 125 -0.32 -10.13 -1.08
C TYR A 125 -1.21 -11.37 -1.07
N LYS A 126 -1.09 -12.25 -0.07
CA LYS A 126 -2.02 -13.38 0.09
C LYS A 126 -3.46 -12.92 0.24
N LYS A 127 -3.70 -11.86 1.03
CA LYS A 127 -5.03 -11.25 1.20
C LYS A 127 -5.52 -10.60 -0.09
N LEU A 128 -4.67 -9.82 -0.78
CA LEU A 128 -4.99 -9.19 -2.06
C LEU A 128 -5.35 -10.22 -3.15
N ILE A 129 -4.57 -11.30 -3.23
CA ILE A 129 -4.82 -12.40 -4.17
C ILE A 129 -6.13 -13.11 -3.83
N ALA A 130 -6.37 -13.41 -2.55
CA ALA A 130 -7.61 -14.05 -2.12
C ALA A 130 -8.84 -13.20 -2.42
N ALA A 131 -8.78 -11.88 -2.19
CA ALA A 131 -9.87 -10.96 -2.43
C ALA A 131 -10.15 -10.71 -3.92
N SER A 132 -9.10 -10.59 -4.74
CA SER A 132 -9.23 -10.27 -6.18
C SER A 132 -9.28 -11.49 -7.09
N GLY A 133 -8.88 -12.66 -6.61
CA GLY A 133 -8.68 -13.87 -7.43
C GLY A 133 -7.53 -13.75 -8.44
N LYS A 134 -6.64 -12.76 -8.29
CA LYS A 134 -5.54 -12.47 -9.23
C LYS A 134 -4.22 -12.35 -8.50
N GLU A 135 -3.24 -13.13 -8.94
CA GLU A 135 -1.86 -13.09 -8.47
C GLU A 135 -1.01 -12.20 -9.41
N PRO A 136 -0.02 -11.43 -8.87
CA PRO A 136 0.93 -10.71 -9.71
C PRO A 136 1.72 -11.70 -10.59
N ASN A 137 1.67 -11.49 -11.89
CA ASN A 137 2.41 -12.29 -12.86
C ASN A 137 3.58 -11.51 -13.49
N TRP A 138 3.75 -10.26 -13.10
CA TRP A 138 4.85 -9.38 -13.48
C TRP A 138 4.95 -8.19 -12.52
N ASN A 139 5.98 -7.34 -12.69
CA ASN A 139 6.11 -6.07 -11.97
C ASN A 139 4.99 -5.09 -12.39
N PHE A 140 4.69 -4.12 -11.55
CA PHE A 140 3.68 -3.08 -11.77
C PHE A 140 2.25 -3.60 -11.91
N ASN A 141 1.90 -4.76 -11.31
CA ASN A 141 0.52 -5.08 -11.03
C ASN A 141 0.01 -4.16 -9.91
N LYS A 142 -1.26 -3.78 -9.98
CA LYS A 142 -1.87 -2.85 -9.03
C LYS A 142 -3.11 -3.45 -8.43
N TYR A 143 -3.32 -3.19 -7.15
CA TYR A 143 -4.52 -3.56 -6.42
C TYR A 143 -5.10 -2.27 -5.81
N LEU A 144 -6.27 -1.88 -6.29
CA LEU A 144 -7.04 -0.77 -5.74
C LEU A 144 -7.94 -1.31 -4.65
N ILE A 145 -7.78 -0.80 -3.45
CA ILE A 145 -8.59 -1.12 -2.27
C ILE A 145 -9.45 0.11 -1.98
N ASP A 146 -10.76 -0.04 -2.00
CA ASP A 146 -11.66 1.04 -1.62
C ASP A 146 -11.79 1.17 -0.09
N ARG A 147 -12.57 2.15 0.36
CA ARG A 147 -12.77 2.43 1.78
C ARG A 147 -13.48 1.31 2.55
N ASP A 148 -14.21 0.45 1.82
CA ASP A 148 -14.93 -0.72 2.36
C ASP A 148 -14.08 -2.00 2.30
N GLY A 149 -12.84 -1.92 1.77
CA GLY A 149 -11.91 -3.04 1.66
C GLY A 149 -12.14 -3.93 0.44
N GLN A 150 -12.97 -3.50 -0.54
CA GLN A 150 -13.11 -4.22 -1.81
C GLN A 150 -11.86 -4.04 -2.67
N VAL A 151 -11.45 -5.09 -3.37
CA VAL A 151 -10.18 -5.11 -4.11
C VAL A 151 -10.42 -5.30 -5.60
N GLN A 152 -9.88 -4.37 -6.39
CA GLN A 152 -9.82 -4.47 -7.84
C GLN A 152 -8.36 -4.63 -8.31
N HIS A 153 -8.11 -5.57 -9.22
CA HIS A 153 -6.77 -5.83 -9.75
C HIS A 153 -6.60 -5.23 -11.16
N TYR A 154 -5.42 -4.65 -11.40
CA TYR A 154 -4.99 -4.11 -12.69
C TYR A 154 -3.63 -4.69 -13.09
N LYS A 155 -3.53 -5.19 -14.33
CA LYS A 155 -2.28 -5.72 -14.89
C LYS A 155 -1.23 -4.62 -15.08
N SER A 156 0.02 -5.04 -15.24
CA SER A 156 1.17 -4.15 -15.54
C SER A 156 0.94 -3.17 -16.69
N SER A 157 0.22 -3.63 -17.74
CA SER A 157 -0.08 -2.82 -18.94
C SER A 157 -1.09 -1.68 -18.71
N VAL A 158 -1.85 -1.71 -17.60
CA VAL A 158 -2.73 -0.60 -17.22
C VAL A 158 -1.88 0.47 -16.56
N THR A 159 -1.60 1.56 -17.27
CA THR A 159 -0.77 2.65 -16.76
C THR A 159 -1.48 3.44 -15.66
N PRO A 160 -0.72 4.09 -14.74
CA PRO A 160 -1.33 4.86 -13.64
C PRO A 160 -2.28 5.95 -14.09
N GLU A 161 -2.02 6.57 -15.24
CA GLU A 161 -2.81 7.68 -15.79
C GLU A 161 -3.82 7.23 -16.85
N SER A 162 -4.01 5.91 -17.04
CA SER A 162 -5.05 5.42 -17.95
C SER A 162 -6.43 5.82 -17.44
N GLU A 163 -7.32 6.17 -18.36
CA GLU A 163 -8.73 6.48 -18.05
C GLU A 163 -9.34 5.40 -17.15
N ARG A 164 -9.06 4.13 -17.44
CA ARG A 164 -9.57 2.98 -16.70
C ARG A 164 -9.20 3.03 -15.21
N LEU A 165 -7.95 3.32 -14.87
CA LEU A 165 -7.50 3.34 -13.47
C LEU A 165 -7.92 4.63 -12.78
N VAL A 166 -7.79 5.77 -13.47
CA VAL A 166 -8.17 7.09 -12.93
C VAL A 166 -9.67 7.13 -12.61
N THR A 167 -10.52 6.69 -13.52
CA THR A 167 -11.99 6.65 -13.28
C THR A 167 -12.32 5.72 -12.10
N ALA A 168 -11.67 4.56 -12.01
CA ALA A 168 -11.91 3.65 -10.89
C ALA A 168 -11.51 4.25 -9.54
N ILE A 169 -10.37 4.97 -9.48
CA ILE A 169 -9.94 5.67 -8.27
C ILE A 169 -10.94 6.78 -7.90
N GLN A 170 -11.31 7.61 -8.87
CA GLN A 170 -12.26 8.70 -8.64
C GLN A 170 -13.64 8.23 -8.17
N ALA A 171 -14.06 7.04 -8.59
CA ALA A 171 -15.35 6.47 -8.20
C ALA A 171 -15.41 6.02 -6.74
N VAL A 172 -14.26 5.85 -6.08
CA VAL A 172 -14.16 5.34 -4.70
C VAL A 172 -13.50 6.32 -3.72
N LEU A 173 -12.99 7.49 -4.22
CA LEU A 173 -12.53 8.61 -3.41
C LEU A 173 -13.71 9.38 -2.77
#